data_a8e95042ee6baf1acaedd4e827541a09
#
_entry.id   a8e95042ee6baf1acaedd4e827541a09
#
_cell.length_a   1.000
_cell.length_b   1.000
_cell.length_c   1.000
_cell.angle_alpha   90.00
_cell.angle_beta   90.00
_cell.angle_gamma   90.00
#
_symmetry.space_group_name_H-M   'P 1'
#
loop_
_entity.id
_entity.type
_entity.pdbx_description
1 polymer ?
#
loop_
_entity_poly.entity_id
_entity_poly.type
_entity_poly.pdbx_seq_one_letter_code
_entity_poly.pdbx_strand_id
1 'polypeptide(L)'
;MKIKFVGISILFSVLMISCNGASEEVIINTPTIQCGMCQKIIEVGLAKVDGISNPRVDLKTKKTVLLYNPEKTNVKLIEKAVSDLGYQANDLKANSTSYADLPDCCKIGGMDKL
;
A
#
# COMPACT_ATOMS: atom_id res chain seq x y z
N MET A 1 6.41 67.77 5.04
CA MET A 1 7.28 66.65 5.06
C MET A 1 6.55 65.41 4.63
N LYS A 2 6.87 64.91 3.50
CA LYS A 2 6.11 63.78 2.94
C LYS A 2 6.82 62.51 3.28
N ILE A 3 6.24 61.79 4.18
CA ILE A 3 6.70 60.46 4.49
C ILE A 3 6.14 59.57 3.39
N LYS A 4 6.98 59.19 2.50
CA LYS A 4 6.63 58.17 1.56
C LYS A 4 6.76 56.83 2.24
N PHE A 5 5.68 56.35 2.71
CA PHE A 5 5.62 54.96 3.03
C PHE A 5 5.65 54.20 1.72
N VAL A 6 6.83 53.87 1.34
CA VAL A 6 6.98 52.81 0.37
C VAL A 6 6.54 51.57 1.11
N GLY A 7 5.29 51.19 0.90
CA GLY A 7 4.83 49.91 1.35
C GLY A 7 5.74 48.89 0.74
N ILE A 8 6.65 48.41 1.52
CA ILE A 8 7.31 47.16 1.22
C ILE A 8 6.23 46.12 1.41
N SER A 9 5.51 45.92 0.37
CA SER A 9 4.76 44.70 0.22
C SER A 9 5.78 43.59 0.17
N ILE A 10 6.16 43.15 1.33
CA ILE A 10 6.86 41.88 1.42
C ILE A 10 5.81 40.87 1.02
N LEU A 11 5.85 40.61 -0.26
CA LEU A 11 5.16 39.48 -0.81
C LEU A 11 5.86 38.25 -0.22
N PHE A 12 5.41 37.86 0.93
CA PHE A 12 5.83 36.63 1.52
C PHE A 12 5.19 35.53 0.70
N SER A 13 5.80 35.26 -0.42
CA SER A 13 5.53 34.03 -1.14
C SER A 13 5.98 32.90 -0.26
N VAL A 14 5.10 32.47 0.59
CA VAL A 14 5.26 31.16 1.20
C VAL A 14 5.10 30.18 0.07
N LEU A 15 6.20 29.86 -0.55
CA LEU A 15 6.30 28.67 -1.33
C LEU A 15 6.13 27.51 -0.36
N MET A 16 4.89 27.12 -0.19
CA MET A 16 4.59 25.81 0.33
C MET A 16 5.07 24.82 -0.69
N ILE A 17 6.33 24.53 -0.62
CA ILE A 17 6.85 23.35 -1.27
C ILE A 17 6.22 22.20 -0.50
N SER A 18 5.09 21.76 -0.99
CA SER A 18 4.52 20.55 -0.49
C SER A 18 5.55 19.46 -0.68
N CYS A 19 5.84 18.82 0.40
CA CYS A 19 6.86 17.81 0.50
C CYS A 19 6.87 16.85 -0.67
N ASN A 20 8.04 16.58 -1.11
CA ASN A 20 8.38 15.41 -1.87
C ASN A 20 7.74 14.18 -1.22
N GLY A 21 6.94 13.45 -1.98
CA GLY A 21 6.37 12.23 -1.51
C GLY A 21 4.92 12.38 -1.09
N ALA A 22 4.14 13.06 -1.92
CA ALA A 22 2.69 12.90 -1.84
C ALA A 22 2.36 11.42 -1.96
N SER A 23 2.09 10.78 -0.82
CA SER A 23 1.64 9.40 -0.79
C SER A 23 0.17 9.36 -1.14
N GLU A 24 -0.20 8.41 -1.98
CA GLU A 24 -1.59 8.13 -2.31
C GLU A 24 -2.05 6.88 -1.57
N GLU A 25 -3.27 6.91 -1.09
CA GLU A 25 -3.89 5.73 -0.50
C GLU A 25 -4.51 4.88 -1.59
N VAL A 26 -4.33 3.57 -1.48
CA VAL A 26 -4.98 2.61 -2.37
C VAL A 26 -5.53 1.46 -1.56
N ILE A 27 -6.65 0.94 -2.01
CA ILE A 27 -7.30 -0.25 -1.47
C ILE A 27 -7.17 -1.35 -2.51
N ILE A 28 -6.55 -2.45 -2.11
CA ILE A 28 -6.41 -3.65 -2.95
C ILE A 28 -7.33 -4.71 -2.39
N ASN A 29 -8.19 -5.27 -3.23
CA ASN A 29 -8.98 -6.43 -2.84
C ASN A 29 -8.09 -7.65 -2.77
N THR A 30 -8.04 -8.28 -1.62
CA THR A 30 -7.24 -9.48 -1.35
C THR A 30 -8.14 -10.60 -0.86
N PRO A 31 -9.05 -11.10 -1.72
CA PRO A 31 -10.14 -11.99 -1.28
C PRO A 31 -9.68 -13.37 -0.82
N THR A 32 -8.45 -13.75 -1.09
CA THR A 32 -7.94 -15.08 -0.74
C THR A 32 -7.26 -15.14 0.63
N ILE A 33 -7.18 -14.03 1.36
CA ILE A 33 -6.66 -14.05 2.73
C ILE A 33 -7.60 -14.85 3.64
N GLN A 34 -7.02 -15.60 4.59
CA GLN A 34 -7.79 -16.51 5.44
C GLN A 34 -7.69 -16.18 6.93
N CYS A 35 -6.53 -15.74 7.40
CA CYS A 35 -6.29 -15.59 8.84
C CYS A 35 -5.22 -14.54 9.14
N GLY A 36 -4.94 -14.34 10.45
CA GLY A 36 -3.92 -13.39 10.89
C GLY A 36 -2.51 -13.68 10.38
N MET A 37 -2.20 -14.93 10.05
CA MET A 37 -0.92 -15.27 9.42
C MET A 37 -0.83 -14.65 8.02
N CYS A 38 -1.89 -14.68 7.26
CA CYS A 38 -1.97 -14.05 5.93
C CYS A 38 -1.80 -12.54 6.04
N GLN A 39 -2.47 -11.94 7.02
CA GLN A 39 -2.33 -10.52 7.33
C GLN A 39 -0.87 -10.15 7.54
N LYS A 40 -0.19 -10.90 8.38
CA LYS A 40 1.22 -10.66 8.69
C LYS A 40 2.12 -10.82 7.46
N ILE A 41 1.91 -11.86 6.67
CA ILE A 41 2.69 -12.12 5.45
C ILE A 41 2.57 -10.94 4.48
N ILE A 42 1.35 -10.45 4.27
CA ILE A 42 1.11 -9.33 3.36
C ILE A 42 1.72 -8.04 3.92
N GLU A 43 1.44 -7.71 5.18
CA GLU A 43 1.93 -6.47 5.79
C GLU A 43 3.45 -6.41 5.81
N VAL A 44 4.11 -7.49 6.23
CA VAL A 44 5.58 -7.55 6.26
C VAL A 44 6.16 -7.54 4.85
N GLY A 45 5.56 -8.30 3.93
CA GLY A 45 6.03 -8.38 2.55
C GLY A 45 5.92 -7.06 1.82
N LEU A 46 4.80 -6.37 1.96
CA LEU A 46 4.58 -5.07 1.31
C LEU A 46 5.44 -3.96 1.94
N ALA A 47 5.70 -4.03 3.24
CA ALA A 47 6.55 -3.05 3.91
C ALA A 47 7.99 -3.05 3.37
N LYS A 48 8.42 -4.13 2.74
CA LYS A 48 9.74 -4.24 2.12
C LYS A 48 9.81 -3.67 0.71
N VAL A 49 8.67 -3.35 0.12
CA VAL A 49 8.63 -2.81 -1.25
C VAL A 49 8.91 -1.32 -1.22
N ASP A 50 9.86 -0.87 -2.01
CA ASP A 50 10.18 0.55 -2.12
C ASP A 50 8.97 1.32 -2.66
N GLY A 51 8.65 2.42 -2.00
CA GLY A 51 7.51 3.26 -2.36
C GLY A 51 6.20 2.89 -1.69
N ILE A 52 6.13 1.79 -0.96
CA ILE A 52 4.95 1.40 -0.17
C ILE A 52 5.19 1.74 1.30
N SER A 53 4.17 2.30 1.94
CA SER A 53 4.18 2.58 3.37
C SER A 53 2.86 2.22 4.01
N ASN A 54 2.92 1.89 5.28
CA ASN A 54 1.77 1.63 6.15
C ASN A 54 0.76 0.62 5.57
N PRO A 55 1.22 -0.57 5.09
CA PRO A 55 0.29 -1.59 4.62
C PRO A 55 -0.50 -2.18 5.80
N ARG A 56 -1.81 -2.28 5.62
CA ARG A 56 -2.73 -2.81 6.63
C ARG A 56 -3.73 -3.72 5.96
N VAL A 57 -3.92 -4.90 6.51
CA VAL A 57 -4.89 -5.88 6.02
C VAL A 57 -6.08 -5.93 6.96
N ASP A 58 -7.27 -5.80 6.42
CA ASP A 58 -8.52 -6.01 7.14
C ASP A 58 -9.04 -7.42 6.84
N LEU A 59 -9.05 -8.27 7.86
CA LEU A 59 -9.50 -9.65 7.72
C LEU A 59 -11.02 -9.77 7.53
N LYS A 60 -11.77 -8.80 7.97
CA LYS A 60 -13.25 -8.83 7.83
C LYS A 60 -13.68 -8.52 6.42
N THR A 61 -13.09 -7.48 5.84
CA THR A 61 -13.42 -7.03 4.48
C THR A 61 -12.55 -7.69 3.42
N LYS A 62 -11.46 -8.34 3.84
CA LYS A 62 -10.45 -8.93 2.96
C LYS A 62 -9.86 -7.92 1.99
N LYS A 63 -9.59 -6.75 2.52
CA LYS A 63 -8.97 -5.65 1.77
C LYS A 63 -7.65 -5.27 2.40
N THR A 64 -6.70 -4.92 1.56
CA THR A 64 -5.41 -4.40 1.98
C THR A 64 -5.35 -2.92 1.63
N VAL A 65 -5.11 -2.09 2.64
CA VAL A 65 -4.99 -0.63 2.49
C VAL A 65 -3.55 -0.24 2.68
N LEU A 66 -3.02 0.58 1.82
CA LEU A 66 -1.65 1.06 1.91
C LEU A 66 -1.50 2.45 1.33
N LEU A 67 -0.40 3.07 1.65
CA LEU A 67 0.06 4.30 1.03
C LEU A 67 1.20 3.97 0.06
N TYR A 68 1.24 4.64 -1.08
CA TYR A 68 2.35 4.47 -2.01
C TYR A 68 2.78 5.80 -2.61
N ASN A 69 4.04 5.85 -2.98
CA ASN A 69 4.60 6.98 -3.69
C ASN A 69 4.50 6.74 -5.20
N PRO A 70 3.67 7.49 -5.93
CA PRO A 70 3.46 7.26 -7.37
C PRO A 70 4.71 7.51 -8.21
N GLU A 71 5.72 8.17 -7.67
CA GLU A 71 7.01 8.32 -8.34
C GLU A 71 7.87 7.06 -8.28
N LYS A 72 7.60 6.18 -7.32
CA LYS A 72 8.40 4.95 -7.10
C LYS A 72 7.69 3.68 -7.52
N THR A 73 6.38 3.66 -7.46
CA THR A 73 5.59 2.46 -7.76
C THR A 73 4.22 2.85 -8.31
N ASN A 74 3.42 1.88 -8.67
CA ASN A 74 2.07 2.06 -9.15
C ASN A 74 1.19 0.88 -8.74
N VAL A 75 -0.12 1.00 -8.97
CA VAL A 75 -1.08 -0.02 -8.56
C VAL A 75 -0.77 -1.39 -9.17
N LYS A 76 -0.38 -1.45 -10.42
CA LYS A 76 -0.04 -2.72 -11.08
C LYS A 76 1.16 -3.41 -10.44
N LEU A 77 2.18 -2.65 -10.08
CA LEU A 77 3.35 -3.19 -9.38
C LEU A 77 2.99 -3.64 -7.96
N ILE A 78 2.09 -2.93 -7.30
CA ILE A 78 1.57 -3.30 -5.97
C ILE A 78 0.77 -4.60 -6.07
N GLU A 79 -0.11 -4.72 -7.05
CA GLU A 79 -0.85 -5.95 -7.30
C GLU A 79 0.10 -7.13 -7.54
N LYS A 80 1.14 -6.91 -8.34
CA LYS A 80 2.16 -7.94 -8.59
C LYS A 80 2.89 -8.33 -7.31
N ALA A 81 3.23 -7.36 -6.46
CA ALA A 81 3.87 -7.63 -5.17
C ALA A 81 2.99 -8.50 -4.28
N VAL A 82 1.70 -8.23 -4.21
CA VAL A 82 0.74 -9.05 -3.46
C VAL A 82 0.63 -10.45 -4.08
N SER A 83 0.53 -10.54 -5.38
CA SER A 83 0.49 -11.81 -6.11
C SER A 83 1.72 -12.65 -5.81
N ASP A 84 2.90 -12.05 -5.81
CA ASP A 84 4.16 -12.72 -5.51
C ASP A 84 4.26 -13.20 -4.06
N LEU A 85 3.44 -12.66 -3.18
CA LEU A 85 3.31 -13.16 -1.80
C LEU A 85 2.38 -14.37 -1.69
N GLY A 86 1.65 -14.70 -2.75
CA GLY A 86 0.77 -15.85 -2.79
C GLY A 86 -0.72 -15.52 -2.66
N TYR A 87 -1.11 -14.26 -2.84
CA TYR A 87 -2.49 -13.82 -2.68
C TYR A 87 -3.04 -13.15 -3.93
N GLN A 88 -4.33 -13.30 -4.14
CA GLN A 88 -4.99 -12.54 -5.20
C GLN A 88 -5.01 -11.06 -4.86
N ALA A 89 -4.70 -10.23 -5.85
CA ALA A 89 -4.74 -8.77 -5.74
C ALA A 89 -5.66 -8.22 -6.81
N ASN A 90 -6.84 -7.74 -6.43
CA ASN A 90 -7.89 -7.35 -7.35
C ASN A 90 -8.17 -8.49 -8.34
N ASP A 91 -8.03 -8.27 -9.63
CA ASP A 91 -8.24 -9.30 -10.66
C ASP A 91 -6.99 -10.16 -10.94
N LEU A 92 -5.85 -9.79 -10.38
CA LEU A 92 -4.61 -10.52 -10.58
C LEU A 92 -4.56 -11.73 -9.65
N LYS A 93 -4.49 -12.92 -10.24
CA LYS A 93 -4.40 -14.16 -9.47
C LYS A 93 -3.09 -14.25 -8.70
N ALA A 94 -3.11 -14.98 -7.60
CA ALA A 94 -1.91 -15.31 -6.85
C ALA A 94 -0.90 -16.03 -7.74
N ASN A 95 0.38 -15.72 -7.55
CA ASN A 95 1.45 -16.49 -8.15
C ASN A 95 1.35 -17.94 -7.66
N SER A 96 1.27 -18.90 -8.57
CA SER A 96 1.01 -20.30 -8.23
C SER A 96 2.11 -20.94 -7.38
N THR A 97 3.36 -20.58 -7.63
CA THR A 97 4.50 -21.07 -6.85
C THR A 97 4.46 -20.49 -5.44
N SER A 98 4.25 -19.19 -5.32
CA SER A 98 4.15 -18.52 -4.02
C SER A 98 2.97 -19.02 -3.22
N TYR A 99 1.83 -19.24 -3.86
CA TYR A 99 0.65 -19.81 -3.22
C TYR A 99 0.92 -21.21 -2.67
N ALA A 100 1.60 -22.06 -3.46
CA ALA A 100 1.94 -23.40 -3.04
C ALA A 100 2.85 -23.43 -1.79
N ASP A 101 3.68 -22.40 -1.63
CA ASP A 101 4.61 -22.27 -0.51
C ASP A 101 3.96 -21.68 0.74
N LEU A 102 2.71 -21.21 0.66
CA LEU A 102 2.02 -20.68 1.83
C LEU A 102 1.76 -21.78 2.88
N PRO A 103 1.72 -21.41 4.19
CA PRO A 103 1.20 -22.31 5.20
C PRO A 103 -0.23 -22.75 4.86
N ASP A 104 -0.60 -23.95 5.28
CA ASP A 104 -1.93 -24.51 4.97
C ASP A 104 -3.06 -23.61 5.43
N CYS A 105 -2.93 -22.94 6.58
CA CYS A 105 -3.93 -22.00 7.08
C CYS A 105 -4.12 -20.77 6.18
N CYS A 106 -3.17 -20.48 5.31
CA CYS A 106 -3.23 -19.36 4.35
C CYS A 106 -3.77 -19.79 2.98
N LYS A 107 -3.98 -21.07 2.77
CA LYS A 107 -4.57 -21.58 1.54
C LYS A 107 -6.10 -21.67 1.67
N ILE A 108 -6.77 -21.43 0.58
CA ILE A 108 -8.23 -21.54 0.56
C ILE A 108 -8.65 -22.95 0.98
N GLY A 109 -9.53 -23.05 1.99
CA GLY A 109 -9.96 -24.32 2.54
C GLY A 109 -8.91 -25.02 3.40
N GLY A 110 -7.74 -24.44 3.60
CA GLY A 110 -6.68 -25.06 4.42
C GLY A 110 -7.03 -25.18 5.89
N MET A 111 -7.83 -24.27 6.42
CA MET A 111 -8.30 -24.34 7.81
C MET A 111 -9.19 -25.54 8.07
N ASP A 112 -9.90 -26.03 7.07
CA ASP A 112 -10.79 -27.19 7.20
C ASP A 112 -10.03 -28.52 7.29
N LYS A 113 -8.73 -28.48 7.03
CA LYS A 113 -7.84 -29.67 7.06
C LYS A 113 -7.07 -29.80 8.38
N LEU A 114 -7.23 -28.82 9.25
CA LEU A 114 -6.64 -28.81 10.57
C LEU A 114 -7.64 -29.45 11.55
#